data_ea22fa3201e858cca6a6a5362a4b1ceb
#
_entry.id   ea22fa3201e858cca6a6a5362a4b1ceb
#
_cell.length_a   1.000
_cell.length_b   1.000
_cell.length_c   1.000
_cell.angle_alpha   90.00
_cell.angle_beta   90.00
_cell.angle_gamma   90.00
#
_symmetry.space_group_name_H-M   'P 1'
#
loop_
_entity.id
_entity.type
_entity.pdbx_description
1 polymer ?
#
loop_
_entity_poly.entity_id
_entity_poly.type
_entity_poly.pdbx_seq_one_letter_code
_entity_poly.pdbx_strand_id
1 'polypeptide(L)'
;MLIFAIFALLAACILGGIGIYRTSSQFAVEKRIERIMAADAETPEEELAKPFVQRVLLPLGDSVARLFRGYTPTEVSERTQKKLVMAGLYPRVTSVQLIGLCWFSAAGCVILMFLMILALGTAPGGDFKYTDPSNIAYLLIGAFGGYILPQFVLGRKVRIRQEQILINLPYSIDILSISVEAGMGFDAAVGYTMRKIKGPLAEEFSKTLNEIRLGKPRLEALEDLGNRTGVDDLKTFITAVVHASRLGGSITNTLRIQADSIRTRRRQRAQEQAMKAPIKIVFPLVFFIFPALFIVLLGPALVSVWNSLGQ
;
A
#
# COMPACT_ATOMS: atom_id res chain seq x y z
N MET A 1 2.29 -20.68 26.44
CA MET A 1 3.16 -21.09 25.31
C MET A 1 2.59 -20.68 23.96
N LEU A 2 1.34 -21.02 23.62
CA LEU A 2 0.69 -20.68 22.33
C LEU A 2 0.64 -19.16 22.08
N ILE A 3 0.33 -18.35 23.09
CA ILE A 3 0.29 -16.88 23.02
C ILE A 3 1.69 -16.29 22.74
N PHE A 4 2.74 -16.86 23.32
CA PHE A 4 4.13 -16.42 23.09
C PHE A 4 4.61 -16.71 21.66
N ALA A 5 4.17 -17.81 21.10
CA ALA A 5 4.49 -18.21 19.73
C ALA A 5 3.75 -17.36 18.68
N ILE A 6 2.49 -17.03 18.93
CA ILE A 6 1.73 -16.07 18.11
C ILE A 6 2.39 -14.68 18.17
N PHE A 7 2.87 -14.28 19.36
CA PHE A 7 3.58 -13.02 19.54
C PHE A 7 4.93 -13.00 18.82
N ALA A 8 5.70 -14.10 18.85
CA ALA A 8 6.98 -14.23 18.14
C ALA A 8 6.78 -14.23 16.62
N LEU A 9 5.72 -14.87 16.12
CA LEU A 9 5.35 -14.88 14.70
C LEU A 9 4.90 -13.50 14.22
N LEU A 10 4.08 -12.81 15.02
CA LEU A 10 3.71 -11.42 14.81
C LEU A 10 4.94 -10.49 14.85
N ALA A 11 5.85 -10.68 15.79
CA ALA A 11 7.06 -9.89 15.89
C ALA A 11 8.01 -10.10 14.70
N ALA A 12 8.20 -11.33 14.23
CA ALA A 12 9.00 -11.63 13.04
C ALA A 12 8.37 -11.06 11.77
N CYS A 13 7.04 -11.13 11.63
CA CYS A 13 6.30 -10.52 10.54
C CYS A 13 6.34 -8.99 10.60
N ILE A 14 6.22 -8.40 11.78
CA ILE A 14 6.30 -6.96 12.02
C ILE A 14 7.73 -6.45 11.74
N LEU A 15 8.76 -7.16 12.20
CA LEU A 15 10.17 -6.80 11.95
C LEU A 15 10.52 -6.88 10.46
N GLY A 16 10.04 -7.90 9.74
CA GLY A 16 10.16 -7.99 8.29
C GLY A 16 9.43 -6.85 7.57
N GLY A 17 8.21 -6.54 8.00
CA GLY A 17 7.41 -5.42 7.47
C GLY A 17 8.01 -4.04 7.81
N ILE A 18 8.54 -3.85 9.02
CA ILE A 18 9.22 -2.61 9.46
C ILE A 18 10.56 -2.44 8.74
N GLY A 19 11.30 -3.53 8.47
CA GLY A 19 12.52 -3.50 7.65
C GLY A 19 12.23 -2.93 6.25
N ILE A 20 11.17 -3.38 5.60
CA ILE A 20 10.73 -2.88 4.29
C ILE A 20 10.21 -1.42 4.41
N TYR A 21 9.54 -1.07 5.51
CA TYR A 21 9.01 0.28 5.74
C TYR A 21 10.13 1.31 6.01
N ARG A 22 11.11 0.99 6.86
CA ARG A 22 12.24 1.88 7.19
C ARG A 22 13.16 2.14 6.00
N THR A 23 13.36 1.15 5.13
CA THR A 23 14.22 1.29 3.95
C THR A 23 13.63 2.28 2.93
N SER A 24 12.31 2.54 2.95
CA SER A 24 11.68 3.44 1.97
C SER A 24 11.58 4.90 2.44
N SER A 25 11.67 5.19 3.74
CA SER A 25 11.42 6.54 4.24
C SER A 25 12.68 7.42 4.44
N GLN A 26 13.85 6.83 4.62
CA GLN A 26 15.08 7.60 4.88
C GLN A 26 15.87 8.00 3.62
N PHE A 27 15.62 7.36 2.46
CA PHE A 27 16.41 7.60 1.25
C PHE A 27 15.93 8.72 0.33
N ALA A 28 14.86 9.42 0.66
CA ALA A 28 14.34 10.47 -0.23
C ALA A 28 15.07 11.81 -0.14
N VAL A 29 15.75 12.10 0.95
CA VAL A 29 16.36 13.41 1.23
C VAL A 29 17.88 13.42 1.00
N GLU A 30 18.59 12.39 1.39
CA GLU A 30 20.07 12.36 1.39
C GLU A 30 20.67 12.12 -0.01
N LYS A 31 20.01 11.35 -0.85
CA LYS A 31 20.53 10.95 -2.18
C LYS A 31 20.46 12.04 -3.27
N ARG A 32 19.85 13.19 -2.99
CA ARG A 32 19.79 14.29 -3.98
C ARG A 32 21.08 15.12 -4.00
N ILE A 33 21.82 15.14 -2.92
CA ILE A 33 23.09 15.88 -2.79
C ILE A 33 24.27 15.03 -3.26
N GLU A 34 24.28 13.72 -2.96
CA GLU A 34 25.38 12.82 -3.35
C GLU A 34 25.47 12.52 -4.85
N ARG A 35 24.34 12.47 -5.57
CA ARG A 35 24.36 12.19 -7.03
C ARG A 35 25.03 13.27 -7.88
N ILE A 36 25.24 14.45 -7.34
CA ILE A 36 25.93 15.56 -8.03
C ILE A 36 27.44 15.48 -7.79
N MET A 37 27.89 14.82 -6.72
CA MET A 37 29.30 14.75 -6.34
C MET A 37 29.99 13.40 -6.63
N ALA A 38 29.27 12.33 -6.91
CA ALA A 38 29.83 11.00 -7.09
C ALA A 38 29.62 10.48 -8.53
N ALA A 39 30.27 11.12 -9.49
CA ALA A 39 30.43 10.55 -10.83
C ALA A 39 31.66 9.64 -10.97
N ASP A 40 32.46 9.45 -9.91
CA ASP A 40 33.66 8.62 -9.95
C ASP A 40 33.85 7.80 -8.68
N ALA A 41 34.07 6.48 -8.88
CA ALA A 41 34.58 5.46 -7.97
C ALA A 41 33.66 4.98 -6.83
N GLU A 42 32.98 3.85 -7.05
CA GLU A 42 32.46 2.97 -6.00
C GLU A 42 33.64 2.37 -5.22
N THR A 43 33.82 2.77 -3.96
CA THR A 43 34.77 2.14 -3.04
C THR A 43 34.11 0.99 -2.27
N PRO A 44 34.85 -0.09 -1.92
CA PRO A 44 34.31 -1.26 -1.21
C PRO A 44 33.65 -0.96 0.14
N GLU A 45 33.95 0.20 0.75
CA GLU A 45 33.38 0.64 2.03
C GLU A 45 31.92 1.09 1.91
N GLU A 46 31.46 1.54 0.75
CA GLU A 46 30.04 1.91 0.53
C GLU A 46 29.10 0.68 0.48
N GLU A 47 29.61 -0.50 0.14
CA GLU A 47 28.80 -1.73 0.20
C GLU A 47 28.42 -2.11 1.62
N LEU A 48 29.24 -1.80 2.62
CA LEU A 48 28.99 -2.09 4.04
C LEU A 48 27.93 -1.17 4.65
N ALA A 49 27.72 0.01 4.09
CA ALA A 49 26.72 0.99 4.54
C ALA A 49 25.29 0.69 4.03
N LYS A 50 25.13 -0.22 3.06
CA LYS A 50 23.81 -0.59 2.55
C LYS A 50 23.04 -1.40 3.61
N PRO A 51 21.75 -1.10 3.89
CA PRO A 51 20.97 -1.83 4.88
C PRO A 51 20.87 -3.32 4.51
N PHE A 52 20.88 -4.18 5.52
CA PHE A 52 20.88 -5.65 5.43
C PHE A 52 19.89 -6.21 4.39
N VAL A 53 18.72 -5.57 4.25
CA VAL A 53 17.68 -5.92 3.28
C VAL A 53 18.17 -5.80 1.83
N GLN A 54 18.97 -4.78 1.50
CA GLN A 54 19.49 -4.58 0.14
C GLN A 54 20.68 -5.50 -0.18
N ARG A 55 21.45 -5.85 0.85
CA ARG A 55 22.66 -6.64 0.69
C ARG A 55 22.40 -8.15 0.65
N VAL A 56 21.39 -8.62 1.40
CA VAL A 56 21.12 -10.06 1.58
C VAL A 56 19.77 -10.48 0.99
N LEU A 57 18.69 -9.75 1.27
CA LEU A 57 17.35 -10.15 0.86
C LEU A 57 17.08 -9.95 -0.64
N LEU A 58 17.61 -8.90 -1.27
CA LEU A 58 17.41 -8.68 -2.71
C LEU A 58 18.15 -9.72 -3.57
N PRO A 59 19.45 -10.05 -3.34
CA PRO A 59 20.12 -11.10 -4.11
C PRO A 59 19.54 -12.50 -3.86
N LEU A 60 19.10 -12.80 -2.64
CA LEU A 60 18.38 -14.05 -2.33
C LEU A 60 17.04 -14.11 -3.07
N GLY A 61 16.30 -12.99 -3.12
CA GLY A 61 15.07 -12.87 -3.89
C GLY A 61 15.30 -13.12 -5.39
N ASP A 62 16.40 -12.61 -5.96
CA ASP A 62 16.76 -12.84 -7.38
C ASP A 62 17.15 -14.30 -7.66
N SER A 63 17.81 -14.96 -6.72
CA SER A 63 18.21 -16.37 -6.85
C SER A 63 16.99 -17.30 -6.79
N VAL A 64 16.08 -17.06 -5.85
CA VAL A 64 14.81 -17.80 -5.73
C VAL A 64 13.89 -17.49 -6.93
N ALA A 65 13.81 -16.23 -7.33
CA ALA A 65 13.01 -15.83 -8.48
C ALA A 65 13.49 -16.48 -9.80
N ARG A 66 14.79 -16.74 -9.97
CA ARG A 66 15.33 -17.48 -11.12
C ARG A 66 14.88 -18.93 -11.14
N LEU A 67 14.84 -19.60 -9.98
CA LEU A 67 14.34 -20.97 -9.85
C LEU A 67 12.85 -21.10 -10.20
N PHE A 68 12.04 -20.09 -9.86
CA PHE A 68 10.59 -20.11 -10.06
C PHE A 68 10.11 -19.35 -11.31
N ARG A 69 11.00 -18.81 -12.12
CA ARG A 69 10.67 -18.06 -13.35
C ARG A 69 9.82 -18.86 -14.34
N GLY A 70 9.90 -20.19 -14.33
CA GLY A 70 9.09 -21.08 -15.16
C GLY A 70 7.67 -21.35 -14.65
N TYR A 71 7.37 -21.05 -13.38
CA TYR A 71 6.10 -21.37 -12.73
C TYR A 71 5.23 -20.13 -12.43
N THR A 72 5.74 -18.91 -12.68
CA THR A 72 4.94 -17.69 -12.42
C THR A 72 4.12 -17.34 -13.66
N PRO A 73 2.76 -17.35 -13.55
CA PRO A 73 1.90 -16.89 -14.64
C PRO A 73 2.21 -15.43 -14.98
N THR A 74 2.30 -15.11 -16.25
CA THR A 74 2.58 -13.75 -16.78
C THR A 74 1.59 -12.71 -16.23
N GLU A 75 0.32 -13.09 -16.07
CA GLU A 75 -0.71 -12.22 -15.47
C GLU A 75 -0.40 -11.74 -14.06
N VAL A 76 0.14 -12.61 -13.18
CA VAL A 76 0.48 -12.24 -11.80
C VAL A 76 1.65 -11.25 -11.79
N SER A 77 2.61 -11.43 -12.71
CA SER A 77 3.74 -10.52 -12.89
C SER A 77 3.27 -9.14 -13.34
N GLU A 78 2.37 -9.05 -14.32
CA GLU A 78 1.84 -7.77 -14.81
C GLU A 78 1.01 -7.02 -13.77
N ARG A 79 0.13 -7.72 -13.04
CA ARG A 79 -0.65 -7.12 -11.95
C ARG A 79 0.24 -6.58 -10.83
N THR A 80 1.29 -7.32 -10.50
CA THR A 80 2.27 -6.93 -9.49
C THR A 80 3.09 -5.74 -9.97
N GLN A 81 3.49 -5.71 -11.24
CA GLN A 81 4.22 -4.60 -11.85
C GLN A 81 3.39 -3.31 -11.83
N LYS A 82 2.11 -3.36 -12.19
CA LYS A 82 1.20 -2.22 -12.10
C LYS A 82 1.12 -1.67 -10.67
N LYS A 83 0.99 -2.55 -9.67
CA LYS A 83 0.99 -2.13 -8.26
C LYS A 83 2.32 -1.51 -7.82
N LEU A 84 3.47 -2.03 -8.30
CA LEU A 84 4.78 -1.46 -8.02
C LEU A 84 4.95 -0.06 -8.63
N VAL A 85 4.46 0.14 -9.85
CA VAL A 85 4.43 1.46 -10.50
C VAL A 85 3.55 2.43 -9.70
N MET A 86 2.34 2.03 -9.31
CA MET A 86 1.43 2.83 -8.48
C MET A 86 2.03 3.14 -7.09
N ALA A 87 2.81 2.22 -6.52
CA ALA A 87 3.52 2.43 -5.26
C ALA A 87 4.73 3.38 -5.38
N GLY A 88 5.17 3.71 -6.60
CA GLY A 88 6.38 4.49 -6.87
C GLY A 88 7.68 3.73 -6.57
N LEU A 89 7.63 2.41 -6.51
CA LEU A 89 8.79 1.56 -6.24
C LEU A 89 9.52 1.12 -7.51
N TYR A 90 8.85 1.19 -8.67
CA TYR A 90 9.48 0.92 -9.96
C TYR A 90 10.36 2.11 -10.41
N PRO A 91 11.59 1.94 -10.96
CA PRO A 91 12.26 0.68 -11.32
C PRO A 91 13.12 0.05 -10.20
N ARG A 92 13.09 0.57 -8.96
CA ARG A 92 13.96 0.10 -7.86
C ARG A 92 13.70 -1.34 -7.45
N VAL A 93 12.43 -1.78 -7.54
CA VAL A 93 12.00 -3.15 -7.23
C VAL A 93 11.27 -3.71 -8.44
N THR A 94 11.74 -4.84 -8.92
CA THR A 94 11.13 -5.54 -10.07
C THR A 94 10.02 -6.48 -9.57
N SER A 95 9.01 -6.74 -10.43
CA SER A 95 7.92 -7.71 -10.11
C SER A 95 8.47 -9.09 -9.71
N VAL A 96 9.55 -9.53 -10.38
CA VAL A 96 10.21 -10.82 -10.12
C VAL A 96 10.82 -10.86 -8.71
N GLN A 97 11.47 -9.78 -8.26
CA GLN A 97 12.04 -9.66 -6.91
C GLN A 97 10.96 -9.70 -5.84
N LEU A 98 9.83 -9.04 -6.08
CA LEU A 98 8.72 -9.04 -5.12
C LEU A 98 8.06 -10.42 -5.02
N ILE A 99 7.86 -11.12 -6.15
CA ILE A 99 7.34 -12.48 -6.16
C ILE A 99 8.33 -13.43 -5.45
N GLY A 100 9.63 -13.30 -5.70
CA GLY A 100 10.66 -14.04 -4.99
C GLY A 100 10.61 -13.79 -3.47
N LEU A 101 10.39 -12.55 -3.04
CA LEU A 101 10.20 -12.19 -1.64
C LEU A 101 8.95 -12.84 -1.02
N CYS A 102 7.85 -12.95 -1.78
CA CYS A 102 6.64 -13.65 -1.31
C CYS A 102 6.90 -15.13 -1.07
N TRP A 103 7.62 -15.80 -1.97
CA TRP A 103 7.99 -17.21 -1.80
C TRP A 103 8.98 -17.42 -0.65
N PHE A 104 9.96 -16.53 -0.52
CA PHE A 104 10.91 -16.56 0.60
C PHE A 104 10.21 -16.35 1.94
N SER A 105 9.30 -15.41 2.02
CA SER A 105 8.47 -15.16 3.21
C SER A 105 7.58 -16.37 3.55
N ALA A 106 6.96 -17.00 2.54
CA ALA A 106 6.16 -18.20 2.73
C ALA A 106 7.01 -19.38 3.27
N ALA A 107 8.17 -19.63 2.66
CA ALA A 107 9.09 -20.66 3.10
C ALA A 107 9.61 -20.40 4.53
N GLY A 108 9.96 -19.16 4.85
CA GLY A 108 10.38 -18.76 6.20
C GLY A 108 9.28 -18.98 7.25
N CYS A 109 8.03 -18.65 6.95
CA CYS A 109 6.90 -18.91 7.84
C CYS A 109 6.64 -20.40 8.02
N VAL A 110 6.75 -21.20 6.96
CA VAL A 110 6.60 -22.67 7.04
C VAL A 110 7.70 -23.27 7.92
N ILE A 111 8.98 -22.88 7.72
CA ILE A 111 10.11 -23.37 8.52
C ILE A 111 9.92 -22.98 9.99
N LEU A 112 9.53 -21.76 10.27
CA LEU A 112 9.32 -21.27 11.62
C LEU A 112 8.16 -22.00 12.30
N MET A 113 7.06 -22.26 11.57
CA MET A 113 5.92 -23.02 12.06
C MET A 113 6.30 -24.48 12.31
N PHE A 114 7.10 -25.09 11.43
CA PHE A 114 7.62 -26.45 11.58
C PHE A 114 8.52 -26.58 12.82
N LEU A 115 9.47 -25.64 13.02
CA LEU A 115 10.33 -25.60 14.20
C LEU A 115 9.52 -25.43 15.48
N MET A 116 8.48 -24.62 15.45
CA MET A 116 7.57 -24.43 16.58
C MET A 116 6.79 -25.70 16.91
N ILE A 117 6.29 -26.41 15.89
CA ILE A 117 5.63 -27.71 16.06
C ILE A 117 6.59 -28.72 16.70
N LEU A 118 7.85 -28.76 16.23
CA LEU A 118 8.90 -29.61 16.77
C LEU A 118 9.19 -29.29 18.24
N ALA A 119 9.34 -28.03 18.60
CA ALA A 119 9.61 -27.58 19.98
C ALA A 119 8.44 -27.88 20.95
N LEU A 120 7.20 -27.84 20.48
CA LEU A 120 6.03 -28.21 21.29
C LEU A 120 5.88 -29.73 21.42
N GLY A 121 6.28 -30.51 20.40
CA GLY A 121 6.21 -31.94 20.40
C GLY A 121 7.28 -32.61 21.27
N THR A 122 8.38 -31.92 21.58
CA THR A 122 9.44 -32.41 22.50
C THR A 122 9.13 -32.14 23.98
N ALA A 123 7.98 -31.47 24.29
CA ALA A 123 7.56 -31.25 25.67
C ALA A 123 7.14 -32.58 26.32
N PRO A 124 7.57 -32.87 27.57
CA PRO A 124 7.25 -34.13 28.27
C PRO A 124 5.73 -34.26 28.46
N GLY A 125 5.12 -35.23 27.75
CA GLY A 125 3.69 -35.52 27.76
C GLY A 125 2.97 -35.35 26.45
N GLY A 126 3.62 -34.94 25.36
CA GLY A 126 3.01 -34.80 24.05
C GLY A 126 3.20 -36.05 23.18
N ASP A 127 2.13 -36.77 22.88
CA ASP A 127 2.11 -37.80 21.82
C ASP A 127 2.15 -37.10 20.45
N PHE A 128 3.37 -36.87 19.97
CA PHE A 128 3.56 -36.14 18.73
C PHE A 128 3.50 -37.07 17.51
N LYS A 129 2.40 -36.98 16.75
CA LYS A 129 2.29 -37.59 15.41
C LYS A 129 2.48 -36.53 14.33
N TYR A 130 3.54 -36.65 13.53
CA TYR A 130 3.81 -35.73 12.39
C TYR A 130 2.68 -35.68 11.37
N THR A 131 1.84 -36.72 11.32
CA THR A 131 0.72 -36.90 10.38
C THR A 131 -0.62 -36.42 10.91
N ASP A 132 -0.68 -35.77 12.08
CA ASP A 132 -1.94 -35.23 12.57
C ASP A 132 -2.46 -34.13 11.65
N PRO A 133 -3.74 -34.20 11.22
CA PRO A 133 -4.32 -33.20 10.31
C PRO A 133 -4.25 -31.77 10.84
N SER A 134 -4.19 -31.59 12.16
CA SER A 134 -3.99 -30.28 12.80
C SER A 134 -2.62 -29.66 12.48
N ASN A 135 -1.55 -30.46 12.45
CA ASN A 135 -0.20 -29.98 12.15
C ASN A 135 -0.05 -29.56 10.69
N ILE A 136 -0.69 -30.30 9.78
CA ILE A 136 -0.76 -29.96 8.35
C ILE A 136 -1.52 -28.65 8.16
N ALA A 137 -2.64 -28.47 8.87
CA ALA A 137 -3.41 -27.22 8.82
C ALA A 137 -2.58 -26.00 9.28
N TYR A 138 -1.78 -26.13 10.34
CA TYR A 138 -0.90 -25.04 10.81
C TYR A 138 0.19 -24.70 9.78
N LEU A 139 0.79 -25.68 9.11
CA LEU A 139 1.77 -25.44 8.04
C LEU A 139 1.14 -24.73 6.85
N LEU A 140 -0.07 -25.12 6.44
CA LEU A 140 -0.81 -24.46 5.37
C LEU A 140 -1.16 -23.01 5.72
N ILE A 141 -1.60 -22.75 6.96
CA ILE A 141 -1.88 -21.39 7.45
C ILE A 141 -0.60 -20.55 7.44
N GLY A 142 0.53 -21.12 7.85
CA GLY A 142 1.83 -20.45 7.82
C GLY A 142 2.27 -20.09 6.39
N ALA A 143 2.14 -21.02 5.45
CA ALA A 143 2.46 -20.79 4.04
C ALA A 143 1.60 -19.70 3.42
N PHE A 144 0.29 -19.75 3.65
CA PHE A 144 -0.68 -18.80 3.12
C PHE A 144 -0.47 -17.40 3.71
N GLY A 145 -0.28 -17.31 5.03
CA GLY A 145 0.02 -16.06 5.72
C GLY A 145 1.32 -15.41 5.23
N GLY A 146 2.39 -16.20 5.11
CA GLY A 146 3.69 -15.74 4.62
C GLY A 146 3.63 -15.23 3.18
N TYR A 147 2.82 -15.85 2.32
CA TYR A 147 2.63 -15.41 0.92
C TYR A 147 1.82 -14.12 0.81
N ILE A 148 0.77 -13.96 1.60
CA ILE A 148 -0.13 -12.80 1.53
C ILE A 148 0.52 -11.54 2.13
N LEU A 149 1.36 -11.67 3.14
CA LEU A 149 1.90 -10.56 3.92
C LEU A 149 2.64 -9.52 3.07
N PRO A 150 3.60 -9.86 2.17
CA PRO A 150 4.26 -8.88 1.33
C PRO A 150 3.31 -8.19 0.34
N GLN A 151 2.30 -8.92 -0.16
CA GLN A 151 1.29 -8.35 -1.06
C GLN A 151 0.38 -7.35 -0.34
N PHE A 152 0.02 -7.64 0.91
CA PHE A 152 -0.75 -6.72 1.76
C PHE A 152 0.03 -5.44 2.05
N VAL A 153 1.32 -5.55 2.37
CA VAL A 153 2.21 -4.39 2.59
C VAL A 153 2.32 -3.54 1.32
N LEU A 154 2.47 -4.17 0.14
CA LEU A 154 2.48 -3.46 -1.13
C LEU A 154 1.16 -2.74 -1.37
N GLY A 155 0.03 -3.42 -1.19
CA GLY A 155 -1.30 -2.83 -1.34
C GLY A 155 -1.52 -1.63 -0.42
N ARG A 156 -1.06 -1.71 0.83
CA ARG A 156 -1.10 -0.59 1.78
C ARG A 156 -0.25 0.60 1.33
N LYS A 157 0.97 0.36 0.79
CA LYS A 157 1.82 1.42 0.24
C LYS A 157 1.17 2.11 -0.96
N VAL A 158 0.58 1.34 -1.88
CA VAL A 158 -0.18 1.90 -3.01
C VAL A 158 -1.29 2.80 -2.50
N ARG A 159 -2.10 2.32 -1.56
CA ARG A 159 -3.22 3.07 -0.99
C ARG A 159 -2.78 4.37 -0.32
N ILE A 160 -1.75 4.33 0.51
CA ILE A 160 -1.22 5.53 1.19
C ILE A 160 -0.73 6.55 0.15
N ARG A 161 0.00 6.11 -0.90
CA ARG A 161 0.47 7.00 -1.96
C ARG A 161 -0.68 7.62 -2.74
N GLN A 162 -1.69 6.83 -3.11
CA GLN A 162 -2.90 7.30 -3.80
C GLN A 162 -3.69 8.30 -2.95
N GLU A 163 -3.81 8.06 -1.65
CA GLU A 163 -4.48 8.96 -0.71
C GLU A 163 -3.74 10.30 -0.61
N GLN A 164 -2.40 10.30 -0.55
CA GLN A 164 -1.60 11.51 -0.57
C GLN A 164 -1.76 12.32 -1.87
N ILE A 165 -1.85 11.63 -3.02
CA ILE A 165 -2.16 12.29 -4.31
C ILE A 165 -3.54 12.92 -4.25
N LEU A 166 -4.55 12.18 -3.79
CA LEU A 166 -5.94 12.61 -3.72
C LEU A 166 -6.15 13.83 -2.82
N ILE A 167 -5.45 13.88 -1.68
CA ILE A 167 -5.52 14.99 -0.72
C ILE A 167 -4.96 16.28 -1.33
N ASN A 168 -3.84 16.18 -2.07
CA ASN A 168 -3.16 17.33 -2.65
C ASN A 168 -3.75 17.78 -3.99
N LEU A 169 -4.54 16.93 -4.64
CA LEU A 169 -5.07 17.19 -5.98
C LEU A 169 -5.93 18.46 -6.07
N PRO A 170 -6.90 18.73 -5.17
CA PRO A 170 -7.73 19.92 -5.26
C PRO A 170 -6.91 21.22 -5.22
N TYR A 171 -6.02 21.32 -4.24
CA TYR A 171 -5.14 22.48 -4.08
C TYR A 171 -4.21 22.69 -5.30
N SER A 172 -3.74 21.60 -5.88
CA SER A 172 -2.88 21.65 -7.07
C SER A 172 -3.65 22.18 -8.29
N ILE A 173 -4.89 21.74 -8.48
CA ILE A 173 -5.72 22.19 -9.60
C ILE A 173 -6.12 23.64 -9.42
N ASP A 174 -6.37 24.10 -8.20
CA ASP A 174 -6.66 25.49 -7.90
C ASP A 174 -5.49 26.41 -8.31
N ILE A 175 -4.25 26.08 -7.89
CA ILE A 175 -3.06 26.85 -8.27
C ILE A 175 -2.86 26.80 -9.78
N LEU A 176 -3.02 25.62 -10.39
CA LEU A 176 -2.86 25.44 -11.82
C LEU A 176 -3.88 26.30 -12.60
N SER A 177 -5.14 26.31 -12.19
CA SER A 177 -6.21 27.12 -12.80
C SER A 177 -5.89 28.61 -12.76
N ILE A 178 -5.53 29.13 -11.57
CA ILE A 178 -5.15 30.53 -11.39
C ILE A 178 -3.92 30.88 -12.24
N SER A 179 -2.92 30.00 -12.32
CA SER A 179 -1.71 30.25 -13.10
C SER A 179 -2.00 30.32 -14.60
N VAL A 180 -2.89 29.45 -15.11
CA VAL A 180 -3.31 29.46 -16.54
C VAL A 180 -4.22 30.64 -16.82
N GLU A 181 -5.12 31.03 -15.92
CA GLU A 181 -5.94 32.22 -16.00
C GLU A 181 -5.10 33.52 -16.05
N ALA A 182 -3.96 33.52 -15.32
CA ALA A 182 -2.99 34.61 -15.38
C ALA A 182 -2.13 34.63 -16.66
N GLY A 183 -2.40 33.73 -17.62
CA GLY A 183 -1.75 33.70 -18.95
C GLY A 183 -0.49 32.80 -19.00
N MET A 184 -0.20 32.01 -17.95
CA MET A 184 0.87 31.04 -18.06
C MET A 184 0.48 29.89 -18.99
N GLY A 185 1.41 29.45 -19.86
CA GLY A 185 1.24 28.21 -20.61
C GLY A 185 1.10 27.02 -19.67
N PHE A 186 0.28 26.04 -20.05
CA PHE A 186 -0.08 24.89 -19.17
C PHE A 186 1.13 24.18 -18.56
N ASP A 187 2.17 23.89 -19.35
CA ASP A 187 3.36 23.15 -18.86
C ASP A 187 4.18 24.01 -17.86
N ALA A 188 4.23 25.33 -18.09
CA ALA A 188 4.85 26.28 -17.16
C ALA A 188 4.04 26.36 -15.86
N ALA A 189 2.71 26.42 -15.95
CA ALA A 189 1.79 26.44 -14.81
C ALA A 189 1.88 25.14 -13.99
N VAL A 190 1.96 23.97 -14.63
CA VAL A 190 2.23 22.70 -13.97
C VAL A 190 3.56 22.75 -13.24
N GLY A 191 4.65 23.17 -13.88
CA GLY A 191 5.96 23.30 -13.28
C GLY A 191 5.98 24.28 -12.09
N TYR A 192 5.24 25.39 -12.16
CA TYR A 192 5.07 26.32 -11.05
C TYR A 192 4.31 25.67 -9.89
N THR A 193 3.20 25.01 -10.16
CA THR A 193 2.38 24.35 -9.15
C THR A 193 3.17 23.26 -8.42
N MET A 194 3.98 22.47 -9.15
CA MET A 194 4.76 21.38 -8.54
C MET A 194 5.90 21.89 -7.62
N ARG A 195 6.35 23.13 -7.80
CA ARG A 195 7.28 23.76 -6.84
C ARG A 195 6.61 24.22 -5.54
N LYS A 196 5.30 24.41 -5.55
CA LYS A 196 4.51 24.84 -4.37
C LYS A 196 4.01 23.68 -3.53
N ILE A 197 3.85 22.51 -4.11
CA ILE A 197 3.39 21.29 -3.41
C ILE A 197 4.54 20.30 -3.24
N LYS A 198 4.43 19.46 -2.21
CA LYS A 198 5.38 18.38 -1.93
C LYS A 198 4.65 17.05 -1.95
N GLY A 199 5.40 15.98 -2.24
CA GLY A 199 4.89 14.62 -2.16
C GLY A 199 4.64 13.97 -3.50
N PRO A 200 3.95 12.81 -3.52
CA PRO A 200 3.85 11.94 -4.69
C PRO A 200 3.24 12.60 -5.92
N LEU A 201 2.31 13.53 -5.75
CA LEU A 201 1.70 14.24 -6.88
C LEU A 201 2.72 15.13 -7.60
N ALA A 202 3.55 15.86 -6.85
CA ALA A 202 4.61 16.70 -7.43
C ALA A 202 5.68 15.84 -8.14
N GLU A 203 6.03 14.68 -7.56
CA GLU A 203 6.97 13.74 -8.18
C GLU A 203 6.47 13.24 -9.53
N GLU A 204 5.21 12.80 -9.60
CA GLU A 204 4.63 12.25 -10.82
C GLU A 204 4.49 13.30 -11.93
N PHE A 205 4.02 14.50 -11.63
CA PHE A 205 3.99 15.59 -12.61
C PHE A 205 5.37 16.04 -13.05
N SER A 206 6.35 16.11 -12.12
CA SER A 206 7.74 16.43 -12.47
C SER A 206 8.33 15.39 -13.41
N LYS A 207 8.04 14.12 -13.19
CA LYS A 207 8.43 13.02 -14.05
C LYS A 207 7.80 13.18 -15.45
N THR A 208 6.52 13.49 -15.52
CA THR A 208 5.80 13.72 -16.78
C THR A 208 6.36 14.92 -17.56
N LEU A 209 6.66 16.03 -16.88
CA LEU A 209 7.32 17.17 -17.54
C LEU A 209 8.71 16.82 -18.08
N ASN A 210 9.46 15.98 -17.36
CA ASN A 210 10.77 15.49 -17.85
C ASN A 210 10.60 14.55 -19.05
N GLU A 211 9.62 13.67 -19.07
CA GLU A 211 9.28 12.82 -20.21
C GLU A 211 8.96 13.67 -21.47
N ILE A 212 8.19 14.75 -21.30
CA ILE A 212 7.89 15.70 -22.38
C ILE A 212 9.16 16.41 -22.88
N ARG A 213 10.04 16.86 -21.96
CA ARG A 213 11.31 17.51 -22.33
C ARG A 213 12.25 16.55 -23.07
N LEU A 214 12.17 15.26 -22.79
CA LEU A 214 12.94 14.21 -23.49
C LEU A 214 12.32 13.80 -24.83
N GLY A 215 11.25 14.49 -25.28
CA GLY A 215 10.64 14.31 -26.61
C GLY A 215 9.40 13.42 -26.63
N LYS A 216 8.89 12.98 -25.48
CA LYS A 216 7.62 12.23 -25.46
C LYS A 216 6.46 13.18 -25.82
N PRO A 217 5.51 12.75 -26.70
CA PRO A 217 4.33 13.54 -27.01
C PRO A 217 3.57 13.93 -25.75
N ARG A 218 3.26 15.23 -25.60
CA ARG A 218 2.63 15.79 -24.39
C ARG A 218 1.35 15.08 -23.98
N LEU A 219 0.47 14.80 -24.92
CA LEU A 219 -0.82 14.15 -24.63
C LEU A 219 -0.62 12.72 -24.11
N GLU A 220 0.31 11.98 -24.71
CA GLU A 220 0.67 10.63 -24.29
C GLU A 220 1.30 10.62 -22.89
N ALA A 221 2.20 11.56 -22.61
CA ALA A 221 2.84 11.67 -21.30
C ALA A 221 1.82 11.98 -20.19
N LEU A 222 0.81 12.80 -20.49
CA LEU A 222 -0.29 13.09 -19.57
C LEU A 222 -1.21 11.87 -19.38
N GLU A 223 -1.58 11.15 -20.44
CA GLU A 223 -2.38 9.93 -20.34
C GLU A 223 -1.67 8.87 -19.48
N ASP A 224 -0.36 8.71 -19.66
CA ASP A 224 0.46 7.80 -18.86
C ASP A 224 0.50 8.22 -17.39
N LEU A 225 0.55 9.52 -17.08
CA LEU A 225 0.44 10.01 -15.70
C LEU A 225 -0.85 9.53 -15.05
N GLY A 226 -1.99 9.68 -15.72
CA GLY A 226 -3.29 9.23 -15.23
C GLY A 226 -3.33 7.73 -14.97
N ASN A 227 -2.80 6.94 -15.91
CA ASN A 227 -2.79 5.48 -15.81
C ASN A 227 -1.80 4.96 -14.75
N ARG A 228 -0.63 5.61 -14.63
CA ARG A 228 0.46 5.21 -13.72
C ARG A 228 0.13 5.42 -12.26
N THR A 229 -0.63 6.45 -11.92
CA THR A 229 -0.98 6.77 -10.53
C THR A 229 -2.12 5.91 -10.00
N GLY A 230 -3.04 5.47 -10.86
CA GLY A 230 -4.22 4.69 -10.49
C GLY A 230 -5.18 5.45 -9.56
N VAL A 231 -5.20 6.80 -9.62
CA VAL A 231 -6.13 7.66 -8.89
C VAL A 231 -7.20 8.15 -9.85
N ASP A 232 -8.44 7.70 -9.67
CA ASP A 232 -9.54 7.96 -10.61
C ASP A 232 -9.82 9.45 -10.81
N ASP A 233 -9.76 10.27 -9.76
CA ASP A 233 -9.97 11.70 -9.87
C ASP A 233 -8.87 12.38 -10.70
N LEU A 234 -7.60 11.98 -10.52
CA LEU A 234 -6.49 12.48 -11.32
C LEU A 234 -6.63 12.03 -12.78
N LYS A 235 -6.99 10.76 -13.00
CA LYS A 235 -7.22 10.23 -14.34
C LYS A 235 -8.34 11.00 -15.05
N THR A 236 -9.48 11.24 -14.38
CA THR A 236 -10.58 12.04 -14.93
C THR A 236 -10.14 13.46 -15.29
N PHE A 237 -9.39 14.10 -14.40
CA PHE A 237 -8.82 15.42 -14.62
C PHE A 237 -7.91 15.44 -15.87
N ILE A 238 -6.96 14.52 -15.94
CA ILE A 238 -6.02 14.42 -17.08
C ILE A 238 -6.77 14.17 -18.38
N THR A 239 -7.74 13.25 -18.37
CA THR A 239 -8.56 12.94 -19.54
C THR A 239 -9.29 14.19 -20.05
N ALA A 240 -9.87 14.99 -19.15
CA ALA A 240 -10.55 16.23 -19.53
C ALA A 240 -9.56 17.25 -20.15
N VAL A 241 -8.35 17.40 -19.60
CA VAL A 241 -7.30 18.28 -20.14
C VAL A 241 -6.83 17.80 -21.51
N VAL A 242 -6.61 16.50 -21.69
CA VAL A 242 -6.21 15.89 -22.96
C VAL A 242 -7.29 16.12 -24.03
N HIS A 243 -8.56 15.89 -23.71
CA HIS A 243 -9.66 16.15 -24.64
C HIS A 243 -9.77 17.62 -25.03
N ALA A 244 -9.71 18.54 -24.06
CA ALA A 244 -9.72 19.98 -24.36
C ALA A 244 -8.54 20.36 -25.28
N SER A 245 -7.35 19.80 -25.03
CA SER A 245 -6.17 20.05 -25.86
C SER A 245 -6.32 19.50 -27.28
N ARG A 246 -6.90 18.32 -27.45
CA ARG A 246 -7.14 17.70 -28.78
C ARG A 246 -8.18 18.47 -29.62
N LEU A 247 -9.21 18.96 -28.97
CA LEU A 247 -10.31 19.68 -29.64
C LEU A 247 -10.05 21.18 -29.82
N GLY A 248 -8.87 21.68 -29.39
CA GLY A 248 -8.57 23.11 -29.42
C GLY A 248 -9.43 23.96 -28.48
N GLY A 249 -10.06 23.32 -27.49
CA GLY A 249 -10.90 24.00 -26.52
C GLY A 249 -10.11 24.81 -25.49
N SER A 250 -10.81 25.69 -24.77
CA SER A 250 -10.20 26.46 -23.67
C SER A 250 -9.80 25.57 -22.51
N ILE A 251 -8.49 25.36 -22.35
CA ILE A 251 -7.92 24.63 -21.19
C ILE A 251 -8.31 25.34 -19.90
N THR A 252 -8.32 26.67 -19.87
CA THR A 252 -8.71 27.48 -18.71
C THR A 252 -10.11 27.12 -18.20
N ASN A 253 -11.09 27.09 -19.13
CA ASN A 253 -12.47 26.73 -18.78
C ASN A 253 -12.57 25.27 -18.26
N THR A 254 -11.86 24.36 -18.92
CA THR A 254 -11.80 22.95 -18.49
C THR A 254 -11.21 22.81 -17.08
N LEU A 255 -10.12 23.52 -16.77
CA LEU A 255 -9.50 23.51 -15.45
C LEU A 255 -10.47 24.02 -14.38
N ARG A 256 -11.21 25.09 -14.65
CA ARG A 256 -12.20 25.66 -13.73
C ARG A 256 -13.32 24.68 -13.42
N ILE A 257 -13.90 24.05 -14.44
CA ILE A 257 -14.94 23.04 -14.27
C ILE A 257 -14.43 21.84 -13.47
N GLN A 258 -13.20 21.39 -13.75
CA GLN A 258 -12.60 20.27 -13.03
C GLN A 258 -12.27 20.62 -11.57
N ALA A 259 -11.82 21.84 -11.28
CA ALA A 259 -11.60 22.32 -9.92
C ALA A 259 -12.89 22.25 -9.09
N ASP A 260 -13.98 22.76 -9.62
CA ASP A 260 -15.30 22.73 -8.93
C ASP A 260 -15.83 21.31 -8.76
N SER A 261 -15.66 20.45 -9.76
CA SER A 261 -16.03 19.03 -9.66
C SER A 261 -15.27 18.30 -8.55
N ILE A 262 -13.96 18.51 -8.43
CA ILE A 262 -13.12 17.86 -7.43
C ILE A 262 -13.42 18.39 -6.03
N ARG A 263 -13.70 19.68 -5.86
CA ARG A 263 -14.15 20.27 -4.60
C ARG A 263 -15.48 19.64 -4.14
N THR A 264 -16.42 19.49 -5.08
CA THR A 264 -17.72 18.85 -4.81
C THR A 264 -17.55 17.39 -4.40
N ARG A 265 -16.76 16.60 -5.11
CA ARG A 265 -16.45 15.21 -4.74
C ARG A 265 -15.78 15.10 -3.36
N ARG A 266 -14.86 16.02 -3.04
CA ARG A 266 -14.24 16.07 -1.70
C ARG A 266 -15.28 16.28 -0.60
N ARG A 267 -16.21 17.23 -0.82
CA ARG A 267 -17.30 17.52 0.11
C ARG A 267 -18.24 16.32 0.27
N GLN A 268 -18.60 15.65 -0.83
CA GLN A 268 -19.44 14.46 -0.82
C GLN A 268 -18.78 13.31 -0.02
N ARG A 269 -17.49 13.04 -0.23
CA ARG A 269 -16.77 12.01 0.54
C ARG A 269 -16.75 12.33 2.04
N ALA A 270 -16.55 13.59 2.41
CA ALA A 270 -16.61 14.00 3.81
C ALA A 270 -18.01 13.78 4.40
N GLN A 271 -19.06 14.09 3.66
CA GLN A 271 -20.44 13.83 4.05
C GLN A 271 -20.75 12.34 4.18
N GLU A 272 -20.31 11.51 3.22
CA GLU A 272 -20.44 10.05 3.28
C GLU A 272 -19.77 9.46 4.52
N GLN A 273 -18.57 9.95 4.87
CA GLN A 273 -17.89 9.53 6.09
C GLN A 273 -18.64 9.95 7.34
N ALA A 274 -19.19 11.15 7.37
CA ALA A 274 -20.00 11.64 8.49
C ALA A 274 -21.30 10.83 8.65
N MET A 275 -21.97 10.46 7.55
CA MET A 275 -23.18 9.64 7.58
C MET A 275 -22.93 8.19 8.05
N LYS A 276 -21.71 7.69 7.98
CA LYS A 276 -21.34 6.37 8.52
C LYS A 276 -21.12 6.38 10.04
N ALA A 277 -20.95 7.56 10.66
CA ALA A 277 -20.69 7.66 12.09
C ALA A 277 -21.86 7.17 12.96
N PRO A 278 -23.14 7.52 12.69
CA PRO A 278 -24.27 7.00 13.47
C PRO A 278 -24.36 5.48 13.44
N ILE A 279 -24.15 4.87 12.27
CA ILE A 279 -24.20 3.40 12.12
C ILE A 279 -23.13 2.72 12.98
N LYS A 280 -21.94 3.31 13.07
CA LYS A 280 -20.85 2.79 13.92
C LYS A 280 -21.15 2.90 15.41
N ILE A 281 -21.98 3.87 15.81
CA ILE A 281 -22.37 4.05 17.22
C ILE A 281 -23.51 3.08 17.60
N VAL A 282 -24.42 2.78 16.67
CA VAL A 282 -25.54 1.86 16.91
C VAL A 282 -25.05 0.44 17.22
N PHE A 283 -23.98 -0.02 16.56
CA PHE A 283 -23.47 -1.38 16.75
C PHE A 283 -23.05 -1.68 18.22
N PRO A 284 -22.17 -0.90 18.85
CA PRO A 284 -21.86 -1.09 20.28
C PRO A 284 -23.06 -0.89 21.19
N LEU A 285 -23.94 0.06 20.88
CA LEU A 285 -25.14 0.33 21.66
C LEU A 285 -26.05 -0.89 21.71
N VAL A 286 -26.35 -1.50 20.56
CA VAL A 286 -27.15 -2.73 20.49
C VAL A 286 -26.43 -3.89 21.17
N PHE A 287 -25.12 -4.05 20.94
CA PHE A 287 -24.36 -5.17 21.47
C PHE A 287 -24.20 -5.15 22.99
N PHE A 288 -24.14 -3.98 23.61
CA PHE A 288 -23.98 -3.84 25.06
C PHE A 288 -25.28 -3.59 25.79
N ILE A 289 -26.16 -2.74 25.25
CA ILE A 289 -27.40 -2.38 25.93
C ILE A 289 -28.44 -3.49 25.82
N PHE A 290 -28.55 -4.15 24.66
CA PHE A 290 -29.56 -5.20 24.49
C PHE A 290 -29.35 -6.39 25.45
N PRO A 291 -28.13 -6.98 25.61
CA PRO A 291 -27.91 -8.03 26.61
C PRO A 291 -28.14 -7.54 28.05
N ALA A 292 -27.74 -6.32 28.36
CA ALA A 292 -27.94 -5.77 29.71
C ALA A 292 -29.44 -5.65 30.06
N LEU A 293 -30.27 -5.14 29.14
CA LEU A 293 -31.73 -5.11 29.29
C LEU A 293 -32.33 -6.51 29.44
N PHE A 294 -31.82 -7.49 28.68
CA PHE A 294 -32.28 -8.88 28.79
C PHE A 294 -31.98 -9.48 30.16
N ILE A 295 -30.79 -9.22 30.70
CA ILE A 295 -30.40 -9.70 32.02
C ILE A 295 -31.30 -9.03 33.11
N VAL A 296 -31.55 -7.75 32.99
CA VAL A 296 -32.42 -7.03 33.98
C VAL A 296 -33.88 -7.48 33.90
N LEU A 297 -34.43 -7.69 32.71
CA LEU A 297 -35.81 -8.11 32.50
C LEU A 297 -36.06 -9.60 32.81
N LEU A 298 -35.17 -10.47 32.36
CA LEU A 298 -35.31 -11.94 32.49
C LEU A 298 -34.69 -12.45 33.79
N GLY A 299 -33.75 -11.72 34.40
CA GLY A 299 -33.08 -12.14 35.64
C GLY A 299 -34.03 -12.51 36.75
N PRO A 300 -34.99 -11.63 37.12
CA PRO A 300 -35.98 -11.94 38.18
C PRO A 300 -36.85 -13.16 37.85
N ALA A 301 -37.24 -13.31 36.56
CA ALA A 301 -38.06 -14.43 36.10
C ALA A 301 -37.29 -15.78 36.17
N LEU A 302 -36.01 -15.78 35.76
CA LEU A 302 -35.14 -16.95 35.85
C LEU A 302 -34.88 -17.37 37.29
N VAL A 303 -34.69 -16.43 38.21
CA VAL A 303 -34.52 -16.71 39.65
C VAL A 303 -35.80 -17.28 40.25
N SER A 304 -36.99 -16.77 39.91
CA SER A 304 -38.26 -17.30 40.40
C SER A 304 -38.56 -18.73 39.91
N VAL A 305 -38.27 -19.02 38.62
CA VAL A 305 -38.39 -20.36 38.04
C VAL A 305 -37.39 -21.33 38.70
N TRP A 306 -36.14 -20.90 38.91
CA TRP A 306 -35.14 -21.71 39.57
C TRP A 306 -35.55 -22.09 41.01
N ASN A 307 -36.07 -21.16 41.76
CA ASN A 307 -36.55 -21.41 43.13
C ASN A 307 -37.80 -22.29 43.17
N SER A 308 -38.67 -22.25 42.15
CA SER A 308 -39.87 -23.12 42.09
C SER A 308 -39.57 -24.56 41.63
N LEU A 309 -38.47 -24.78 40.88
CA LEU A 309 -38.03 -26.14 40.47
C LEU A 309 -37.14 -26.84 41.51
N GLY A 310 -36.65 -26.09 42.50
CA GLY A 310 -35.81 -26.61 43.59
C GLY A 310 -36.55 -27.01 44.88
N GLN A 311 -37.91 -26.84 44.88
CA GLN A 311 -38.81 -27.38 45.94
C GLN A 311 -39.53 -28.64 45.41
#